data_eafbefa327b1a1bd477ab19f821371ae
#
_entry.id   eafbefa327b1a1bd477ab19f821371ae
#
_cell.length_a   1.000
_cell.length_b   1.000
_cell.length_c   1.000
_cell.angle_alpha   90.00
_cell.angle_beta   90.00
_cell.angle_gamma   90.00
#
_symmetry.space_group_name_H-M   'P 1'
#
loop_
_entity.id
_entity.type
_entity.pdbx_description
1 polymer ?
#
loop_
_entity_poly.entity_id
_entity_poly.type
_entity_poly.pdbx_seq_one_letter_code
_entity_poly.pdbx_strand_id
1 'polypeptide(L)'
;MDQLKSVLERFLAVEGVALAAVAGTDGLVIESAGRPELDPEAVGAVATSSLGAAQALAEEVTRGRLVQAMIEFERGVVILEPVGQLGVLLVLTENVSSMGRVRLVARRERQALEQALAG
;
A
#
# COMPACT_ATOMS: atom_id res chain seq x y z
N MET A 1 13.98 6.19 9.60
CA MET A 1 12.81 5.30 9.46
C MET A 1 13.22 3.89 9.07
N ASP A 2 14.21 3.39 9.79
CA ASP A 2 14.76 2.08 9.46
C ASP A 2 13.75 0.96 9.60
N GLN A 3 12.88 1.05 10.61
CA GLN A 3 11.84 0.04 10.81
C GLN A 3 10.87 0.01 9.62
N LEU A 4 10.45 1.17 9.15
CA LEU A 4 9.51 1.25 8.05
C LEU A 4 10.14 0.71 6.76
N LYS A 5 11.40 1.09 6.52
CA LYS A 5 12.12 0.60 5.34
C LYS A 5 12.22 -0.92 5.37
N SER A 6 12.54 -1.48 6.52
CA SER A 6 12.63 -2.94 6.66
C SER A 6 11.31 -3.63 6.38
N VAL A 7 10.20 -3.06 6.85
CA VAL A 7 8.88 -3.61 6.57
C VAL A 7 8.61 -3.60 5.07
N LEU A 8 8.89 -2.48 4.40
CA LEU A 8 8.65 -2.37 2.96
C LEU A 8 9.51 -3.35 2.17
N GLU A 9 10.73 -3.59 2.63
CA GLU A 9 11.61 -4.57 1.97
C GLU A 9 11.08 -5.98 2.08
N ARG A 10 10.29 -6.30 3.11
CA ARG A 10 9.65 -7.60 3.21
C ARG A 10 8.63 -7.82 2.12
N PHE A 11 7.96 -6.75 1.67
CA PHE A 11 7.09 -6.85 0.51
C PHE A 11 7.89 -7.11 -0.76
N LEU A 12 9.03 -6.45 -0.90
CA LEU A 12 9.87 -6.67 -2.09
C LEU A 12 10.44 -8.07 -2.15
N ALA A 13 10.52 -8.77 -1.03
CA ALA A 13 10.99 -10.16 -1.01
C ALA A 13 9.96 -11.09 -1.65
N VAL A 14 8.72 -10.66 -1.82
CA VAL A 14 7.71 -11.44 -2.53
C VAL A 14 7.98 -11.32 -4.02
N GLU A 15 8.10 -12.48 -4.68
CA GLU A 15 8.40 -12.49 -6.11
C GLU A 15 7.35 -11.74 -6.91
N GLY A 16 7.81 -10.85 -7.78
CA GLY A 16 6.93 -10.05 -8.63
C GLY A 16 6.60 -8.68 -8.07
N VAL A 17 6.86 -8.42 -6.79
CA VAL A 17 6.61 -7.11 -6.22
C VAL A 17 7.64 -6.11 -6.76
N ALA A 18 7.14 -5.04 -7.35
CA ALA A 18 7.98 -4.01 -7.98
C ALA A 18 8.13 -2.76 -7.12
N LEU A 19 7.14 -2.47 -6.29
CA LEU A 19 7.15 -1.26 -5.47
C LEU A 19 6.33 -1.50 -4.22
N ALA A 20 6.84 -1.04 -3.09
CA ALA A 20 6.08 -0.93 -1.86
C ALA A 20 6.33 0.45 -1.28
N ALA A 21 5.27 1.16 -0.92
CA ALA A 21 5.40 2.53 -0.45
C ALA A 21 4.34 2.82 0.60
N VAL A 22 4.65 3.76 1.48
CA VAL A 22 3.69 4.26 2.46
C VAL A 22 3.64 5.77 2.30
N ALA A 23 2.44 6.29 2.19
CA ALA A 23 2.19 7.72 2.12
C ALA A 23 1.32 8.14 3.29
N GLY A 24 1.48 9.37 3.74
CA GLY A 24 0.61 9.96 4.74
C GLY A 24 -0.74 10.34 4.14
N THR A 25 -1.65 10.76 5.01
CA THR A 25 -2.99 11.16 4.56
C THR A 25 -2.97 12.41 3.68
N ASP A 26 -1.87 13.16 3.71
CA ASP A 26 -1.66 14.34 2.86
C ASP A 26 -1.14 13.95 1.46
N GLY A 27 -0.91 12.68 1.20
CA GLY A 27 -0.42 12.20 -0.09
C GLY A 27 1.09 12.21 -0.22
N LEU A 28 1.82 12.65 0.79
CA LEU A 28 3.28 12.68 0.73
C LEU A 28 3.84 11.32 1.12
N VAL A 29 4.77 10.82 0.30
CA VAL A 29 5.41 9.53 0.56
C VAL A 29 6.32 9.67 1.77
N ILE A 30 6.16 8.76 2.71
CA ILE A 30 6.99 8.71 3.92
C ILE A 30 8.20 7.82 3.65
N GLU A 31 7.99 6.69 3.00
CA GLU A 31 9.06 5.75 2.66
C GLU A 31 8.63 4.89 1.49
N SER A 32 9.60 4.45 0.71
CA SER A 32 9.33 3.55 -0.41
C SER A 32 10.51 2.62 -0.64
N ALA A 33 10.24 1.49 -1.26
CA ALA A 33 11.25 0.52 -1.66
C ALA A 33 10.81 -0.07 -3.00
N GLY A 34 11.75 -0.25 -3.92
CA GLY A 34 11.45 -0.85 -5.20
C GLY A 34 12.13 -0.17 -6.36
N ARG A 35 11.55 -0.31 -7.54
CA ARG A 35 12.17 0.10 -8.79
C ARG A 35 12.35 1.61 -8.89
N PRO A 36 13.57 2.05 -9.25
CA PRO A 36 13.84 3.48 -9.34
C PRO A 36 13.15 4.18 -10.51
N GLU A 37 12.70 3.44 -11.54
CA GLU A 37 12.03 4.03 -12.68
C GLU A 37 10.60 4.49 -12.38
N LEU A 38 10.05 4.06 -11.25
CA LEU A 38 8.74 4.53 -10.82
C LEU A 38 8.94 5.74 -9.91
N ASP A 39 8.09 6.75 -10.08
CA ASP A 39 8.14 7.95 -9.23
C ASP A 39 7.24 7.75 -8.02
N PRO A 40 7.81 7.43 -6.84
CA PRO A 40 6.98 7.15 -5.67
C PRO A 40 6.13 8.34 -5.26
N GLU A 41 6.62 9.56 -5.48
CA GLU A 41 5.90 10.76 -5.09
C GLU A 41 4.59 10.90 -5.86
N ALA A 42 4.65 10.71 -7.19
CA ALA A 42 3.46 10.78 -8.03
C ALA A 42 2.52 9.62 -7.71
N VAL A 43 3.07 8.42 -7.55
CA VAL A 43 2.28 7.23 -7.23
C VAL A 43 1.58 7.41 -5.90
N GLY A 44 2.28 7.92 -4.89
CA GLY A 44 1.72 8.14 -3.56
C GLY A 44 0.56 9.12 -3.55
N ALA A 45 0.69 10.21 -4.30
CA ALA A 45 -0.36 11.22 -4.38
C ALA A 45 -1.64 10.63 -4.98
N VAL A 46 -1.50 9.89 -6.09
CA VAL A 46 -2.66 9.26 -6.74
C VAL A 46 -3.24 8.16 -5.87
N ALA A 47 -2.38 7.39 -5.20
CA ALA A 47 -2.83 6.31 -4.31
C ALA A 47 -3.70 6.86 -3.18
N THR A 48 -3.28 7.97 -2.58
CA THR A 48 -4.05 8.58 -1.50
C THR A 48 -5.42 9.04 -1.98
N SER A 49 -5.48 9.65 -3.16
CA SER A 49 -6.76 10.06 -3.75
C SER A 49 -7.64 8.84 -4.06
N SER A 50 -7.02 7.78 -4.59
CA SER A 50 -7.76 6.54 -4.92
C SER A 50 -8.33 5.89 -3.67
N LEU A 51 -7.54 5.87 -2.59
CA LEU A 51 -8.02 5.32 -1.33
C LEU A 51 -9.19 6.13 -0.79
N GLY A 52 -9.12 7.45 -0.90
CA GLY A 52 -10.22 8.31 -0.48
C GLY A 52 -11.51 8.01 -1.24
N ALA A 53 -11.41 7.80 -2.54
CA ALA A 53 -12.56 7.43 -3.36
C ALA A 53 -13.12 6.07 -2.95
N ALA A 54 -12.23 5.11 -2.69
CA ALA A 54 -12.65 3.77 -2.24
C ALA A 54 -13.34 3.82 -0.88
N GLN A 55 -12.84 4.68 0.01
CA GLN A 55 -13.47 4.86 1.32
C GLN A 55 -14.85 5.48 1.21
N ALA A 56 -15.02 6.44 0.29
CA ALA A 56 -16.33 7.03 0.03
C ALA A 56 -17.29 5.97 -0.52
N LEU A 57 -16.79 5.11 -1.41
CA LEU A 57 -17.60 4.01 -1.93
C LEU A 57 -18.03 3.06 -0.80
N ALA A 58 -17.13 2.77 0.12
CA ALA A 58 -17.44 1.90 1.25
C ALA A 58 -18.62 2.45 2.07
N GLU A 59 -18.66 3.77 2.25
CA GLU A 59 -19.76 4.41 2.96
C GLU A 59 -21.07 4.28 2.18
N GLU A 60 -21.02 4.47 0.86
CA GLU A 60 -22.23 4.41 0.03
C GLU A 60 -22.83 3.01 0.01
N VAL A 61 -22.01 1.96 0.01
CA VAL A 61 -22.50 0.59 -0.01
C VAL A 61 -22.83 0.05 1.37
N THR A 62 -22.52 0.78 2.41
CA THR A 62 -22.85 0.48 3.81
C THR A 62 -22.42 -0.93 4.24
N ARG A 63 -21.18 -1.29 3.92
CA ARG A 63 -20.63 -2.62 4.26
C ARG A 63 -19.48 -2.54 5.25
N GLY A 64 -19.34 -1.40 5.94
CA GLY A 64 -18.28 -1.22 6.91
C GLY A 64 -17.10 -0.48 6.34
N ARG A 65 -15.99 -0.53 7.07
CA ARG A 65 -14.78 0.21 6.67
C ARG A 65 -14.08 -0.47 5.52
N LEU A 66 -13.41 0.34 4.69
CA LEU A 66 -12.55 -0.20 3.66
C LEU A 66 -11.38 -0.94 4.30
N VAL A 67 -11.18 -2.17 3.89
CA VAL A 67 -10.04 -2.99 4.35
C VAL A 67 -8.92 -2.95 3.35
N GLN A 68 -9.26 -3.07 2.07
CA GLN A 68 -8.26 -3.16 1.03
C GLN A 68 -8.92 -2.88 -0.32
N ALA A 69 -8.20 -2.17 -1.18
CA ALA A 69 -8.59 -2.00 -2.58
C ALA A 69 -7.56 -2.70 -3.45
N MET A 70 -8.05 -3.38 -4.47
CA MET A 70 -7.20 -4.05 -5.46
C MET A 70 -7.57 -3.54 -6.83
N ILE A 71 -6.56 -3.11 -7.59
CA ILE A 71 -6.79 -2.62 -8.96
C ILE A 71 -5.92 -3.43 -9.89
N GLU A 72 -6.54 -4.14 -10.82
CA GLU A 72 -5.81 -4.95 -11.78
C GLU A 72 -5.60 -4.17 -13.07
N PHE A 73 -4.36 -4.11 -13.51
CA PHE A 73 -3.97 -3.53 -14.78
C PHE A 73 -3.51 -4.64 -15.71
N GLU A 74 -3.28 -4.31 -16.97
CA GLU A 74 -2.83 -5.31 -17.93
C GLU A 74 -1.54 -6.02 -17.48
N ARG A 75 -0.63 -5.28 -16.84
CA ARG A 75 0.66 -5.83 -16.46
C ARG A 75 0.98 -5.63 -14.99
N GLY A 76 -0.02 -5.77 -14.15
CA GLY A 76 0.23 -5.68 -12.72
C GLY A 76 -1.03 -5.44 -11.92
N VAL A 77 -0.87 -5.55 -10.63
CA VAL A 77 -1.95 -5.31 -9.66
C VAL A 77 -1.42 -4.37 -8.59
N VAL A 78 -2.22 -3.36 -8.26
CA VAL A 78 -1.92 -2.47 -7.15
C VAL A 78 -2.85 -2.81 -6.00
N ILE A 79 -2.26 -2.98 -4.82
CA ILE A 79 -3.02 -3.11 -3.58
C ILE A 79 -2.87 -1.82 -2.80
N LEU A 80 -3.99 -1.29 -2.35
CA LEU A 80 -4.02 -0.13 -1.45
C LEU A 80 -4.67 -0.55 -0.15
N GLU A 81 -4.00 -0.26 0.97
CA GLU A 81 -4.54 -0.59 2.28
C GLU A 81 -4.41 0.62 3.20
N PRO A 82 -5.48 0.99 3.90
CA PRO A 82 -5.33 2.03 4.92
C PRO A 82 -4.46 1.52 6.07
N VAL A 83 -3.56 2.37 6.56
CA VAL A 83 -2.75 2.06 7.73
C VAL A 83 -3.37 2.85 8.89
N GLY A 84 -4.37 2.24 9.53
CA GLY A 84 -5.17 2.94 10.52
C GLY A 84 -5.77 4.21 9.89
N GLN A 85 -5.64 5.33 10.59
CA GLN A 85 -6.03 6.64 10.06
C GLN A 85 -4.81 7.49 9.72
N LEU A 86 -3.64 6.85 9.62
CA LEU A 86 -2.36 7.54 9.52
C LEU A 86 -1.84 7.66 8.10
N GLY A 87 -2.26 6.77 7.21
CA GLY A 87 -1.76 6.79 5.84
C GLY A 87 -2.24 5.61 5.03
N VAL A 88 -1.54 5.38 3.94
CA VAL A 88 -1.88 4.33 2.99
C VAL A 88 -0.63 3.53 2.63
N LEU A 89 -0.79 2.21 2.59
CA LEU A 89 0.21 1.30 2.05
C LEU A 89 -0.15 1.01 0.61
N LEU A 90 0.82 1.13 -0.29
CA LEU A 90 0.67 0.76 -1.69
C LEU A 90 1.68 -0.33 -2.01
N VAL A 91 1.21 -1.40 -2.66
CA VAL A 91 2.10 -2.44 -3.17
C VAL A 91 1.72 -2.71 -4.62
N LEU A 92 2.72 -2.62 -5.50
CA LEU A 92 2.57 -2.99 -6.91
C LEU A 92 3.25 -4.32 -7.13
N THR A 93 2.50 -5.29 -7.65
CA THR A 93 3.08 -6.56 -8.07
C THR A 93 2.82 -6.78 -9.55
N GLU A 94 3.80 -7.37 -10.24
CA GLU A 94 3.68 -7.69 -11.66
C GLU A 94 2.99 -9.05 -11.87
N ASN A 95 2.84 -9.83 -10.80
CA ASN A 95 2.25 -11.16 -10.86
C ASN A 95 0.98 -11.24 -10.04
N VAL A 96 -0.15 -11.50 -10.70
CA VAL A 96 -1.41 -11.74 -10.01
C VAL A 96 -1.27 -12.88 -9.00
N SER A 97 -0.46 -13.89 -9.33
CA SER A 97 -0.24 -15.05 -8.46
C SER A 97 0.43 -14.70 -7.14
N SER A 98 1.06 -13.52 -7.04
CA SER A 98 1.72 -13.08 -5.80
C SER A 98 0.77 -12.43 -4.80
N MET A 99 -0.48 -12.19 -5.20
CA MET A 99 -1.45 -11.45 -4.38
C MET A 99 -1.65 -12.05 -3.00
N GLY A 100 -1.76 -13.37 -2.93
CA GLY A 100 -1.96 -14.05 -1.65
C GLY A 100 -0.81 -13.79 -0.68
N ARG A 101 0.42 -13.82 -1.18
CA ARG A 101 1.60 -13.56 -0.35
C ARG A 101 1.68 -12.11 0.07
N VAL A 102 1.38 -11.19 -0.85
CA VAL A 102 1.37 -9.76 -0.52
C VAL A 102 0.35 -9.48 0.59
N ARG A 103 -0.84 -10.07 0.48
CA ARG A 103 -1.87 -9.89 1.50
C ARG A 103 -1.45 -10.48 2.84
N LEU A 104 -0.73 -11.60 2.81
CA LEU A 104 -0.23 -12.22 4.04
C LEU A 104 0.80 -11.34 4.71
N VAL A 105 1.74 -10.77 3.94
CA VAL A 105 2.75 -9.86 4.49
C VAL A 105 2.06 -8.62 5.06
N ALA A 106 1.08 -8.07 4.34
CA ALA A 106 0.34 -6.90 4.82
C ALA A 106 -0.32 -7.18 6.16
N ARG A 107 -0.91 -8.36 6.31
CA ARG A 107 -1.56 -8.74 7.56
C ARG A 107 -0.54 -8.87 8.68
N ARG A 108 0.59 -9.50 8.41
CA ARG A 108 1.64 -9.71 9.41
C ARG A 108 2.29 -8.41 9.85
N GLU A 109 2.45 -7.48 8.91
CA GLU A 109 3.18 -6.24 9.19
C GLU A 109 2.29 -5.07 9.56
N ARG A 110 0.97 -5.28 9.65
CA ARG A 110 0.02 -4.18 9.91
C ARG A 110 0.37 -3.41 11.19
N GLN A 111 0.62 -4.13 12.26
CA GLN A 111 0.91 -3.49 13.55
C GLN A 111 2.20 -2.69 13.48
N ALA A 112 3.24 -3.26 12.85
CA ALA A 112 4.52 -2.57 12.69
C ALA A 112 4.37 -1.30 11.86
N LEU A 113 3.55 -1.35 10.80
CA LEU A 113 3.28 -0.18 9.97
C LEU A 113 2.58 0.91 10.77
N GLU A 114 1.57 0.55 11.54
CA GLU A 114 0.84 1.52 12.35
C GLU A 114 1.75 2.16 13.39
N GLN A 115 2.58 1.36 14.04
CA GLN A 115 3.50 1.87 15.04
C GLN A 115 4.55 2.81 14.42
N ALA A 116 5.06 2.45 13.25
CA ALA A 116 6.06 3.28 12.57
C ALA A 116 5.47 4.63 12.16
N LEU A 117 4.22 4.66 11.71
CA LEU A 117 3.58 5.91 11.31
C LEU A 117 3.15 6.75 12.50
N ALA A 118 2.80 6.12 13.62
CA ALA A 118 2.39 6.85 14.82
C ALA A 118 3.56 7.47 15.55
N GLY A 119 4.75 6.87 15.42
CA GLY A 119 5.94 7.33 16.09
C GLY A 119 6.72 8.34 15.34
#